data_00a630d30c4e1813c5126833c07c53ac
#
_entry.id   00a630d30c4e1813c5126833c07c53ac
#
_cell.length_a   1.000
_cell.length_b   1.000
_cell.length_c   1.000
_cell.angle_alpha   90.00
_cell.angle_beta   90.00
_cell.angle_gamma   90.00
#
_symmetry.space_group_name_H-M   'P 1'
#
loop_
_entity.id
_entity.type
_entity.pdbx_description
1 polymer ?
#
loop_
_entity_poly.entity_id
_entity_poly.type
_entity_poly.pdbx_seq_one_letter_code
_entity_poly.pdbx_strand_id
1 'polypeptide(L)'
;MKIHYFQRYHAKENVATANTMLLLSRLYQYSTDKFFRFLNSWAFPESFEAEIVFQLQEKNDKSVLDATITQESFKIAVETKLSDWFYADQLERHLSSFKNEKQKVLLTLAPEHMDVEKRKMFESKLATYNESLETPIRHVNTTFEELINRIQEVIDDRDYEMQEVLDDYLNYCYHDSLIPVSDGWKFMRVQLAGTTFDFNVRENLYYDSIDRGFRAHRYLGLYKNKSVQAVGEVIAIITGTQDQNGTLMYRAEQGG
;
A
#
# COMPACT_ATOMS: atom_id res chain seq x y z
N MET A 1 8.83 20.93 -10.04
CA MET A 1 8.18 20.35 -8.85
C MET A 1 7.14 19.36 -9.36
N LYS A 2 7.25 18.07 -9.05
CA LYS A 2 6.24 17.09 -9.46
C LYS A 2 5.02 17.25 -8.54
N ILE A 3 3.84 17.38 -9.11
CA ILE A 3 2.59 17.38 -8.36
C ILE A 3 2.23 15.90 -8.13
N HIS A 4 2.01 15.51 -6.88
CA HIS A 4 1.60 14.15 -6.53
C HIS A 4 0.07 14.06 -6.48
N TYR A 5 -0.48 12.97 -6.98
CA TYR A 5 -1.91 12.69 -6.93
C TYR A 5 -2.38 12.43 -5.48
N PHE A 6 -1.52 11.82 -4.66
CA PHE A 6 -1.87 11.35 -3.33
C PHE A 6 -1.34 12.26 -2.24
N GLN A 7 -2.21 12.57 -1.29
CA GLN A 7 -1.91 13.47 -0.17
C GLN A 7 -1.07 12.77 0.89
N ARG A 8 -0.24 13.55 1.60
CA ARG A 8 0.72 13.06 2.61
C ARG A 8 0.63 13.88 3.91
N TYR A 9 -0.62 14.11 4.39
CA TYR A 9 -0.86 14.92 5.59
C TYR A 9 -1.03 14.11 6.87
N HIS A 10 -1.17 14.80 8.03
CA HIS A 10 -1.07 14.24 9.37
C HIS A 10 -2.26 13.37 9.66
N ALA A 11 -3.16 12.89 9.45
CA ALA A 11 -4.15 11.92 9.91
C ALA A 11 -3.99 10.61 9.14
N LYS A 12 -2.88 9.93 9.40
CA LYS A 12 -2.36 8.86 8.54
C LYS A 12 -3.37 7.79 8.14
N GLU A 13 -4.21 7.31 9.06
CA GLU A 13 -5.20 6.26 8.77
C GLU A 13 -6.28 6.74 7.79
N ASN A 14 -6.89 7.89 8.06
CA ASN A 14 -7.89 8.48 7.16
C ASN A 14 -7.29 8.87 5.80
N VAL A 15 -6.04 9.32 5.77
CA VAL A 15 -5.33 9.65 4.53
C VAL A 15 -5.05 8.38 3.72
N ALA A 16 -4.63 7.29 4.37
CA ALA A 16 -4.41 6.01 3.70
C ALA A 16 -5.72 5.50 3.06
N THR A 17 -6.83 5.55 3.79
CA THR A 17 -8.14 5.18 3.29
C THR A 17 -8.56 6.07 2.10
N ALA A 18 -8.46 7.39 2.25
CA ALA A 18 -8.86 8.33 1.21
C ALA A 18 -8.02 8.17 -0.07
N ASN A 19 -6.71 7.99 0.06
CA ASN A 19 -5.83 7.78 -1.08
C ASN A 19 -6.11 6.44 -1.76
N THR A 20 -6.41 5.38 -0.99
CA THR A 20 -6.82 4.08 -1.56
C THR A 20 -8.13 4.21 -2.34
N MET A 21 -9.12 4.90 -1.78
CA MET A 21 -10.39 5.12 -2.47
C MET A 21 -10.22 5.97 -3.74
N LEU A 22 -9.32 6.96 -3.71
CA LEU A 22 -8.98 7.75 -4.88
C LEU A 22 -8.37 6.88 -5.98
N LEU A 23 -7.40 6.01 -5.64
CA LEU A 23 -6.81 5.06 -6.60
C LEU A 23 -7.88 4.17 -7.24
N LEU A 24 -8.74 3.55 -6.44
CA LEU A 24 -9.80 2.67 -6.92
C LEU A 24 -10.84 3.41 -7.79
N SER A 25 -11.19 4.63 -7.39
CA SER A 25 -12.07 5.51 -8.19
C SER A 25 -11.43 5.88 -9.53
N ARG A 26 -10.12 6.13 -9.58
CA ARG A 26 -9.40 6.40 -10.82
C ARG A 26 -9.36 5.17 -11.74
N LEU A 27 -9.11 3.98 -11.18
CA LEU A 27 -9.17 2.74 -11.95
C LEU A 27 -10.57 2.52 -12.55
N TYR A 28 -11.63 2.75 -11.77
CA TYR A 28 -13.01 2.66 -12.26
C TYR A 28 -13.30 3.65 -13.38
N GLN A 29 -12.90 4.92 -13.22
CA GLN A 29 -13.09 5.97 -14.24
C GLN A 29 -12.26 5.70 -15.51
N TYR A 30 -11.06 5.16 -15.34
CA TYR A 30 -10.18 4.82 -16.46
C TYR A 30 -10.74 3.65 -17.28
N SER A 31 -11.17 2.58 -16.62
CA SER A 31 -11.77 1.41 -17.27
C SER A 31 -12.62 0.62 -16.28
N THR A 32 -13.92 0.67 -16.46
CA THR A 32 -14.90 -0.10 -15.70
C THR A 32 -14.62 -1.61 -15.80
N ASP A 33 -14.26 -2.11 -16.99
CA ASP A 33 -13.88 -3.52 -17.19
C ASP A 33 -12.68 -3.93 -16.33
N LYS A 34 -11.59 -3.14 -16.35
CA LYS A 34 -10.39 -3.41 -15.54
C LYS A 34 -10.69 -3.35 -14.05
N PHE A 35 -11.53 -2.41 -13.64
CA PHE A 35 -11.96 -2.32 -12.24
C PHE A 35 -12.74 -3.57 -11.81
N PHE A 36 -13.68 -4.07 -12.62
CA PHE A 36 -14.40 -5.30 -12.29
C PHE A 36 -13.52 -6.54 -12.36
N ARG A 37 -12.58 -6.62 -13.28
CA ARG A 37 -11.58 -7.70 -13.30
C ARG A 37 -10.75 -7.70 -12.02
N PHE A 38 -10.35 -6.52 -11.54
CA PHE A 38 -9.69 -6.37 -10.24
C PHE A 38 -10.59 -6.87 -9.10
N LEU A 39 -11.84 -6.42 -9.00
CA LEU A 39 -12.76 -6.87 -7.96
C LEU A 39 -13.03 -8.39 -8.03
N ASN A 40 -13.19 -8.95 -9.22
CA ASN A 40 -13.45 -10.37 -9.41
C ASN A 40 -12.25 -11.24 -9.03
N SER A 41 -11.03 -10.72 -9.07
CA SER A 41 -9.83 -11.46 -8.67
C SER A 41 -9.83 -11.84 -7.19
N TRP A 42 -10.64 -11.19 -6.33
CA TRP A 42 -10.65 -11.43 -4.88
C TRP A 42 -11.99 -11.22 -4.18
N ALA A 43 -12.90 -10.41 -4.74
CA ALA A 43 -14.13 -10.04 -4.06
C ALA A 43 -15.38 -10.72 -4.63
N PHE A 44 -15.56 -10.72 -5.94
CA PHE A 44 -16.81 -11.14 -6.59
C PHE A 44 -16.60 -12.11 -7.74
N PRO A 45 -17.44 -13.16 -7.88
CA PRO A 45 -17.35 -14.11 -8.97
C PRO A 45 -18.07 -13.67 -10.26
N GLU A 46 -18.85 -12.57 -10.22
CA GLU A 46 -19.69 -12.12 -11.34
C GLU A 46 -19.31 -10.70 -11.77
N SER A 47 -19.42 -10.41 -13.06
CA SER A 47 -19.23 -9.06 -13.58
C SER A 47 -20.49 -8.20 -13.37
N PHE A 48 -20.31 -6.95 -12.98
CA PHE A 48 -21.37 -5.99 -12.80
C PHE A 48 -21.22 -4.83 -13.79
N GLU A 49 -22.31 -4.44 -14.41
CA GLU A 49 -22.39 -3.28 -15.28
C GLU A 49 -23.29 -2.24 -14.62
N ALA A 50 -22.80 -1.45 -13.69
CA ALA A 50 -23.59 -0.37 -13.14
C ALA A 50 -22.75 0.67 -12.43
N GLU A 51 -23.36 1.81 -12.17
CA GLU A 51 -22.78 2.95 -11.50
C GLU A 51 -22.36 2.61 -10.07
N ILE A 52 -21.12 2.95 -9.71
CA ILE A 52 -20.54 2.68 -8.39
C ILE A 52 -20.37 3.99 -7.64
N VAL A 53 -20.69 3.98 -6.35
CA VAL A 53 -20.48 5.10 -5.44
C VAL A 53 -19.33 4.78 -4.47
N PHE A 54 -18.32 5.66 -4.43
CA PHE A 54 -17.26 5.65 -3.44
C PHE A 54 -17.58 6.66 -2.35
N GLN A 55 -17.54 6.24 -1.09
CA GLN A 55 -17.84 7.10 0.04
C GLN A 55 -16.83 6.90 1.16
N LEU A 56 -16.34 8.01 1.74
CA LEU A 56 -15.51 8.00 2.93
C LEU A 56 -16.37 8.20 4.17
N GLN A 57 -16.02 7.55 5.27
CA GLN A 57 -16.63 7.68 6.59
C GLN A 57 -18.17 7.51 6.56
N GLU A 58 -18.65 6.38 6.07
CA GLU A 58 -20.06 6.04 6.16
C GLU A 58 -20.47 5.82 7.62
N LYS A 59 -21.37 6.67 8.12
CA LYS A 59 -21.91 6.59 9.48
C LYS A 59 -23.21 5.77 9.49
N ASN A 60 -23.29 4.83 10.42
CA ASN A 60 -24.53 4.19 10.79
C ASN A 60 -24.73 4.28 12.32
N ASP A 61 -25.88 3.83 12.84
CA ASP A 61 -26.25 3.98 14.26
C ASP A 61 -25.25 3.31 15.24
N LYS A 62 -24.45 2.37 14.78
CA LYS A 62 -23.56 1.56 15.63
C LYS A 62 -22.08 1.69 15.32
N SER A 63 -21.74 2.19 14.13
CA SER A 63 -20.34 2.28 13.69
C SER A 63 -20.11 3.37 12.65
N VAL A 64 -18.85 3.74 12.48
CA VAL A 64 -18.38 4.55 11.36
C VAL A 64 -17.40 3.68 10.56
N LEU A 65 -17.70 3.47 9.28
CA LEU A 65 -16.80 2.79 8.35
C LEU A 65 -15.81 3.80 7.79
N ASP A 66 -14.57 3.38 7.59
CA ASP A 66 -13.55 4.23 6.97
C ASP A 66 -13.93 4.58 5.53
N ALA A 67 -14.38 3.60 4.77
CA ALA A 67 -14.88 3.82 3.42
C ALA A 67 -15.87 2.74 2.99
N THR A 68 -16.64 3.04 1.94
CA THR A 68 -17.49 2.06 1.25
C THR A 68 -17.39 2.21 -0.26
N ILE A 69 -17.52 1.08 -0.95
CA ILE A 69 -17.75 1.00 -2.40
C ILE A 69 -19.09 0.30 -2.55
N THR A 70 -20.08 1.01 -3.08
CA THR A 70 -21.46 0.52 -3.12
C THR A 70 -22.07 0.61 -4.50
N GLN A 71 -22.94 -0.34 -4.72
CA GLN A 71 -23.87 -0.41 -5.82
C GLN A 71 -25.18 -1.00 -5.28
N GLU A 72 -26.27 -0.91 -6.03
CA GLU A 72 -27.56 -1.50 -5.63
C GLU A 72 -27.48 -3.01 -5.32
N SER A 73 -26.59 -3.73 -6.01
CA SER A 73 -26.41 -5.17 -5.84
C SER A 73 -25.25 -5.58 -4.92
N PHE A 74 -24.31 -4.70 -4.57
CA PHE A 74 -23.21 -5.03 -3.68
C PHE A 74 -22.78 -3.88 -2.77
N LYS A 75 -22.10 -4.24 -1.68
CA LYS A 75 -21.40 -3.30 -0.79
C LYS A 75 -20.07 -3.89 -0.36
N ILE A 76 -19.01 -3.10 -0.48
CA ILE A 76 -17.71 -3.34 0.15
C ILE A 76 -17.55 -2.31 1.26
N ALA A 77 -17.52 -2.75 2.50
CA ALA A 77 -17.14 -1.92 3.64
C ALA A 77 -15.64 -2.08 3.87
N VAL A 78 -14.93 -0.97 3.96
CA VAL A 78 -13.47 -0.96 4.11
C VAL A 78 -13.11 -0.47 5.50
N GLU A 79 -12.28 -1.22 6.20
CA GLU A 79 -11.65 -0.83 7.47
C GLU A 79 -10.13 -0.85 7.24
N THR A 80 -9.49 0.29 7.44
CA THR A 80 -8.05 0.48 7.25
C THR A 80 -7.35 0.58 8.59
N LYS A 81 -6.18 -0.06 8.75
CA LYS A 81 -5.29 0.10 9.89
C LYS A 81 -3.86 0.32 9.42
N LEU A 82 -3.09 1.05 10.19
CA LEU A 82 -1.67 1.29 9.92
C LEU A 82 -0.75 0.24 10.59
N SER A 83 -1.35 -0.67 11.36
CA SER A 83 -0.71 -1.78 12.07
C SER A 83 -1.74 -2.87 12.33
N ASP A 84 -1.33 -4.03 12.89
CA ASP A 84 -2.25 -5.13 13.22
C ASP A 84 -3.11 -4.81 14.47
N TRP A 85 -3.86 -3.71 14.42
CA TRP A 85 -4.74 -3.25 15.50
C TRP A 85 -6.22 -3.41 15.14
N PHE A 86 -6.54 -4.49 14.42
CA PHE A 86 -7.93 -4.86 14.20
C PHE A 86 -8.51 -5.50 15.46
N TYR A 87 -9.61 -4.93 15.94
CA TYR A 87 -10.36 -5.46 17.07
C TYR A 87 -11.62 -6.16 16.57
N ALA A 88 -11.83 -7.41 17.00
CA ALA A 88 -13.00 -8.20 16.59
C ALA A 88 -14.32 -7.49 16.87
N ASP A 89 -14.45 -6.83 18.01
CA ASP A 89 -15.65 -6.09 18.39
C ASP A 89 -15.92 -4.85 17.52
N GLN A 90 -14.87 -4.21 16.99
CA GLN A 90 -15.01 -3.11 16.03
C GLN A 90 -15.53 -3.67 14.70
N LEU A 91 -14.91 -4.74 14.20
CA LEU A 91 -15.32 -5.38 12.95
C LEU A 91 -16.75 -5.90 13.04
N GLU A 92 -17.17 -6.49 14.17
CA GLU A 92 -18.57 -6.92 14.41
C GLU A 92 -19.57 -5.77 14.28
N ARG A 93 -19.24 -4.58 14.80
CA ARG A 93 -20.11 -3.41 14.66
C ARG A 93 -20.29 -3.00 13.19
N HIS A 94 -19.27 -3.20 12.35
CA HIS A 94 -19.36 -2.90 10.93
C HIS A 94 -20.30 -3.85 10.17
N LEU A 95 -20.50 -5.09 10.66
CA LEU A 95 -21.41 -6.05 10.04
C LEU A 95 -22.84 -5.50 9.97
N SER A 96 -23.25 -4.69 10.94
CA SER A 96 -24.58 -4.05 10.95
C SER A 96 -24.79 -2.97 9.87
N SER A 97 -23.73 -2.56 9.18
CA SER A 97 -23.81 -1.62 8.07
C SER A 97 -24.36 -2.23 6.78
N PHE A 98 -24.27 -3.56 6.65
CA PHE A 98 -24.83 -4.29 5.53
C PHE A 98 -26.34 -4.47 5.68
N LYS A 99 -27.05 -4.33 4.54
CA LYS A 99 -28.51 -4.42 4.49
C LYS A 99 -28.94 -5.52 3.51
N ASN A 100 -29.57 -5.13 2.43
CA ASN A 100 -30.19 -6.03 1.44
C ASN A 100 -29.32 -6.25 0.21
N GLU A 101 -28.03 -5.89 0.27
CA GLU A 101 -27.11 -6.11 -0.84
C GLU A 101 -26.99 -7.63 -1.10
N LYS A 102 -26.97 -8.02 -2.38
CA LYS A 102 -26.80 -9.41 -2.79
C LYS A 102 -25.39 -9.93 -2.54
N GLN A 103 -24.42 -9.04 -2.58
CA GLN A 103 -23.02 -9.34 -2.28
C GLN A 103 -22.47 -8.38 -1.25
N LYS A 104 -21.86 -8.92 -0.22
CA LYS A 104 -21.40 -8.18 0.96
C LYS A 104 -19.97 -8.56 1.27
N VAL A 105 -19.08 -7.57 1.27
CA VAL A 105 -17.67 -7.77 1.59
C VAL A 105 -17.23 -6.80 2.67
N LEU A 106 -16.67 -7.33 3.75
CA LEU A 106 -15.87 -6.55 4.70
C LEU A 106 -14.41 -6.71 4.32
N LEU A 107 -13.78 -5.63 3.87
CA LEU A 107 -12.38 -5.55 3.51
C LEU A 107 -11.58 -4.96 4.66
N THR A 108 -10.59 -5.69 5.17
CA THR A 108 -9.60 -5.16 6.10
C THR A 108 -8.29 -4.94 5.36
N LEU A 109 -7.75 -3.71 5.45
CA LEU A 109 -6.55 -3.25 4.74
C LEU A 109 -5.51 -2.73 5.73
N ALA A 110 -4.31 -3.28 5.71
CA ALA A 110 -3.20 -2.86 6.57
C ALA A 110 -1.84 -3.12 5.90
N PRO A 111 -0.71 -2.62 6.45
CA PRO A 111 0.63 -2.94 5.96
C PRO A 111 0.94 -4.44 5.96
N GLU A 112 0.42 -5.17 6.94
CA GLU A 112 0.58 -6.62 7.09
C GLU A 112 -0.77 -7.29 7.25
N HIS A 113 -0.83 -8.59 6.96
CA HIS A 113 -2.02 -9.37 7.21
C HIS A 113 -2.37 -9.39 8.69
N MET A 114 -3.67 -9.45 8.97
CA MET A 114 -4.16 -9.67 10.32
C MET A 114 -3.54 -10.95 10.90
N ASP A 115 -3.14 -10.89 12.16
CA ASP A 115 -2.66 -12.05 12.91
C ASP A 115 -3.61 -13.25 12.76
N VAL A 116 -3.05 -14.44 12.62
CA VAL A 116 -3.80 -15.67 12.32
C VAL A 116 -4.86 -15.97 13.39
N GLU A 117 -4.53 -15.79 14.66
CA GLU A 117 -5.47 -16.08 15.75
C GLU A 117 -6.59 -15.04 15.84
N LYS A 118 -6.25 -13.76 15.65
CA LYS A 118 -7.25 -12.67 15.57
C LYS A 118 -8.20 -12.90 14.39
N ARG A 119 -7.64 -13.27 13.25
CA ARG A 119 -8.41 -13.58 12.04
C ARG A 119 -9.37 -14.73 12.27
N LYS A 120 -8.92 -15.86 12.84
CA LYS A 120 -9.76 -17.00 13.18
C LYS A 120 -10.88 -16.64 14.16
N MET A 121 -10.57 -15.85 15.18
CA MET A 121 -11.58 -15.38 16.15
C MET A 121 -12.67 -14.55 15.44
N PHE A 122 -12.28 -13.61 14.59
CA PHE A 122 -13.23 -12.79 13.86
C PHE A 122 -14.06 -13.64 12.86
N GLU A 123 -13.42 -14.50 12.08
CA GLU A 123 -14.10 -15.37 11.10
C GLU A 123 -15.09 -16.33 11.77
N SER A 124 -14.81 -16.81 12.98
CA SER A 124 -15.77 -17.61 13.77
C SER A 124 -17.00 -16.80 14.16
N LYS A 125 -16.82 -15.56 14.63
CA LYS A 125 -17.94 -14.66 14.96
C LYS A 125 -18.74 -14.27 13.71
N LEU A 126 -18.05 -14.01 12.60
CA LEU A 126 -18.66 -13.73 11.30
C LEU A 126 -19.50 -14.90 10.80
N ALA A 127 -19.02 -16.14 10.96
CA ALA A 127 -19.78 -17.34 10.60
C ALA A 127 -21.10 -17.41 11.38
N THR A 128 -21.06 -17.22 12.70
CA THR A 128 -22.26 -17.17 13.55
C THR A 128 -23.21 -16.04 13.13
N TYR A 129 -22.68 -14.86 12.81
CA TYR A 129 -23.50 -13.73 12.34
C TYR A 129 -24.18 -14.07 11.00
N ASN A 130 -23.47 -14.70 10.09
CA ASN A 130 -23.97 -15.09 8.77
C ASN A 130 -25.10 -16.15 8.83
N GLU A 131 -25.23 -16.95 9.89
CA GLU A 131 -26.33 -17.91 10.08
C GLU A 131 -27.70 -17.23 10.07
N SER A 132 -27.76 -15.94 10.44
CA SER A 132 -28.99 -15.14 10.47
C SER A 132 -29.27 -14.40 9.17
N LEU A 133 -28.38 -14.45 8.18
CA LEU A 133 -28.47 -13.68 6.94
C LEU A 133 -28.87 -14.54 5.75
N GLU A 134 -29.70 -14.00 4.86
CA GLU A 134 -30.03 -14.63 3.58
C GLU A 134 -28.80 -14.70 2.65
N THR A 135 -28.00 -13.66 2.64
CA THR A 135 -26.72 -13.60 1.90
C THR A 135 -25.57 -13.32 2.86
N PRO A 136 -24.55 -14.22 2.88
CA PRO A 136 -23.45 -14.10 3.82
C PRO A 136 -22.53 -12.90 3.48
N ILE A 137 -21.97 -12.29 4.53
CA ILE A 137 -20.88 -11.31 4.41
C ILE A 137 -19.58 -12.09 4.28
N ARG A 138 -18.77 -11.75 3.28
CA ARG A 138 -17.41 -12.28 3.14
C ARG A 138 -16.41 -11.34 3.81
N HIS A 139 -15.42 -11.90 4.47
CA HIS A 139 -14.25 -11.16 4.95
C HIS A 139 -13.09 -11.34 3.97
N VAL A 140 -12.49 -10.22 3.55
CA VAL A 140 -11.27 -10.18 2.76
C VAL A 140 -10.23 -9.41 3.55
N ASN A 141 -9.17 -10.10 3.95
CA ASN A 141 -8.01 -9.49 4.59
C ASN A 141 -6.91 -9.33 3.55
N THR A 142 -6.46 -8.11 3.31
CA THR A 142 -5.45 -7.80 2.31
C THR A 142 -4.45 -6.76 2.81
N THR A 143 -3.32 -6.64 2.13
CA THR A 143 -2.31 -5.62 2.39
C THR A 143 -2.30 -4.56 1.27
N PHE A 144 -1.66 -3.41 1.55
CA PHE A 144 -1.48 -2.38 0.52
C PHE A 144 -0.66 -2.91 -0.67
N GLU A 145 0.32 -3.76 -0.40
CA GLU A 145 1.14 -4.39 -1.46
C GLU A 145 0.30 -5.33 -2.34
N GLU A 146 -0.50 -6.21 -1.73
CA GLU A 146 -1.37 -7.10 -2.49
C GLU A 146 -2.40 -6.35 -3.32
N LEU A 147 -2.97 -5.26 -2.79
CA LEU A 147 -3.91 -4.41 -3.52
C LEU A 147 -3.26 -3.82 -4.77
N ILE A 148 -2.03 -3.30 -4.64
CA ILE A 148 -1.25 -2.75 -5.76
C ILE A 148 -0.95 -3.85 -6.80
N ASN A 149 -0.46 -5.00 -6.36
CA ASN A 149 -0.14 -6.11 -7.25
C ASN A 149 -1.37 -6.57 -8.06
N ARG A 150 -2.55 -6.66 -7.42
CA ARG A 150 -3.80 -7.03 -8.11
C ARG A 150 -4.26 -5.98 -9.12
N ILE A 151 -4.04 -4.70 -8.84
CA ILE A 151 -4.33 -3.65 -9.83
C ILE A 151 -3.34 -3.77 -10.99
N GLN A 152 -2.07 -4.05 -10.71
CA GLN A 152 -1.04 -4.22 -11.73
C GLN A 152 -1.31 -5.41 -12.68
N GLU A 153 -1.94 -6.47 -12.18
CA GLU A 153 -2.35 -7.63 -12.98
C GLU A 153 -3.46 -7.31 -14.00
N VAL A 154 -4.26 -6.26 -13.79
CA VAL A 154 -5.36 -5.90 -14.69
C VAL A 154 -5.06 -4.72 -15.62
N ILE A 155 -3.98 -3.96 -15.38
CA ILE A 155 -3.52 -2.90 -16.28
C ILE A 155 -2.47 -3.44 -17.25
N ASP A 156 -2.45 -2.90 -18.47
CA ASP A 156 -1.54 -3.31 -19.54
C ASP A 156 -0.39 -2.30 -19.68
N ASP A 157 0.68 -2.69 -20.37
CA ASP A 157 1.83 -1.82 -20.68
C ASP A 157 1.46 -0.53 -21.45
N ARG A 158 0.28 -0.49 -22.07
CA ARG A 158 -0.23 0.68 -22.80
C ARG A 158 -1.09 1.61 -21.96
N ASP A 159 -1.41 1.24 -20.73
CA ASP A 159 -2.23 2.03 -19.79
C ASP A 159 -1.37 3.09 -19.07
N TYR A 160 -0.57 3.85 -19.82
CA TYR A 160 0.44 4.78 -19.26
C TYR A 160 -0.10 5.71 -18.18
N GLU A 161 -1.30 6.25 -18.38
CA GLU A 161 -1.93 7.15 -17.41
C GLU A 161 -2.25 6.43 -16.09
N MET A 162 -2.78 5.22 -16.16
CA MET A 162 -3.10 4.45 -14.96
C MET A 162 -1.84 3.92 -14.27
N GLN A 163 -0.81 3.55 -15.03
CA GLN A 163 0.51 3.19 -14.49
C GLN A 163 1.13 4.36 -13.71
N GLU A 164 1.07 5.58 -14.26
CA GLU A 164 1.59 6.77 -13.55
C GLU A 164 0.87 7.00 -12.22
N VAL A 165 -0.46 6.83 -12.19
CA VAL A 165 -1.26 6.93 -10.95
C VAL A 165 -0.88 5.83 -9.97
N LEU A 166 -0.71 4.59 -10.43
CA LEU A 166 -0.35 3.46 -9.58
C LEU A 166 1.06 3.62 -9.00
N ASP A 167 2.01 4.09 -9.81
CA ASP A 167 3.39 4.37 -9.37
C ASP A 167 3.43 5.48 -8.31
N ASP A 168 2.60 6.52 -8.46
CA ASP A 168 2.53 7.58 -7.44
C ASP A 168 1.91 7.08 -6.14
N TYR A 169 0.91 6.18 -6.22
CA TYR A 169 0.33 5.51 -5.06
C TYR A 169 1.34 4.57 -4.37
N LEU A 170 2.07 3.79 -5.13
CA LEU A 170 3.15 2.94 -4.63
C LEU A 170 4.21 3.77 -3.88
N ASN A 171 4.65 4.89 -4.48
CA ASN A 171 5.58 5.83 -3.84
C ASN A 171 5.00 6.44 -2.56
N TYR A 172 3.69 6.72 -2.53
CA TYR A 172 3.00 7.16 -1.32
C TYR A 172 3.04 6.07 -0.23
N CYS A 173 2.69 4.82 -0.57
CA CYS A 173 2.69 3.71 0.38
C CYS A 173 4.08 3.48 1.00
N TYR A 174 5.14 3.59 0.22
CA TYR A 174 6.50 3.51 0.75
C TYR A 174 6.87 4.68 1.65
N HIS A 175 6.50 5.89 1.25
CA HIS A 175 6.78 7.08 2.04
C HIS A 175 6.14 6.99 3.43
N ASP A 176 4.93 6.48 3.52
CA ASP A 176 4.16 6.41 4.77
C ASP A 176 4.32 5.06 5.50
N SER A 177 5.25 4.20 5.04
CA SER A 177 5.54 2.89 5.63
C SER A 177 4.33 1.95 5.64
N LEU A 178 3.46 2.07 4.62
CA LEU A 178 2.30 1.19 4.41
C LEU A 178 2.67 -0.13 3.73
N ILE A 179 3.87 -0.22 3.17
CA ILE A 179 4.45 -1.46 2.67
C ILE A 179 5.69 -1.72 3.51
N PRO A 180 5.77 -2.87 4.20
CA PRO A 180 6.92 -3.23 5.02
C PRO A 180 8.22 -3.24 4.21
N VAL A 181 9.27 -2.66 4.77
CA VAL A 181 10.58 -2.55 4.12
C VAL A 181 11.31 -3.91 4.07
N SER A 182 10.77 -4.96 4.68
CA SER A 182 11.35 -6.32 4.68
C SER A 182 11.60 -6.88 3.28
N ASP A 183 10.90 -6.37 2.27
CA ASP A 183 11.12 -6.69 0.86
C ASP A 183 12.07 -5.72 0.14
N GLY A 184 13.01 -5.13 0.83
CA GLY A 184 14.02 -4.22 0.29
C GLY A 184 14.76 -4.72 -0.96
N TRP A 185 14.65 -6.03 -1.28
CA TRP A 185 15.15 -6.62 -2.54
C TRP A 185 14.49 -6.05 -3.80
N LYS A 186 13.27 -5.47 -3.69
CA LYS A 186 12.55 -4.83 -4.81
C LYS A 186 13.01 -3.40 -5.07
N PHE A 187 13.81 -2.79 -4.18
CA PHE A 187 14.17 -1.38 -4.25
C PHE A 187 15.61 -1.16 -4.67
N MET A 188 15.74 -0.40 -5.74
CA MET A 188 16.99 0.20 -6.17
C MET A 188 16.89 1.71 -6.04
N ARG A 189 17.75 2.31 -5.23
CA ARG A 189 17.93 3.76 -5.25
C ARG A 189 18.91 4.14 -6.36
N VAL A 190 18.50 5.03 -7.24
CA VAL A 190 19.38 5.53 -8.29
C VAL A 190 20.03 6.83 -7.83
N GLN A 191 21.37 6.86 -7.85
CA GLN A 191 22.18 7.99 -7.43
C GLN A 191 23.07 8.48 -8.57
N LEU A 192 23.16 9.83 -8.70
CA LEU A 192 24.07 10.46 -9.64
C LEU A 192 25.53 10.23 -9.20
N ALA A 193 26.30 9.57 -10.05
CA ALA A 193 27.70 9.23 -9.77
C ALA A 193 28.68 9.85 -10.78
N GLY A 194 28.30 10.90 -11.50
CA GLY A 194 29.02 11.48 -12.61
C GLY A 194 30.55 11.48 -12.49
N THR A 195 31.11 12.26 -11.56
CA THR A 195 32.56 12.37 -11.32
C THR A 195 33.13 11.26 -10.45
N THR A 196 32.33 10.64 -9.60
CA THR A 196 32.78 9.62 -8.63
C THR A 196 32.56 8.18 -9.12
N PHE A 197 31.96 8.00 -10.29
CA PHE A 197 31.54 6.69 -10.80
C PHE A 197 32.67 5.65 -10.78
N ASP A 198 33.82 5.97 -11.36
CA ASP A 198 34.94 5.03 -11.51
C ASP A 198 35.55 4.67 -10.13
N PHE A 199 35.56 5.63 -9.19
CA PHE A 199 35.92 5.40 -7.81
C PHE A 199 34.91 4.49 -7.11
N ASN A 200 33.61 4.80 -7.22
CA ASN A 200 32.54 4.03 -6.56
C ASN A 200 32.51 2.57 -7.01
N VAL A 201 32.73 2.32 -8.30
CA VAL A 201 32.77 0.95 -8.86
C VAL A 201 34.04 0.21 -8.41
N ARG A 202 35.21 0.88 -8.44
CA ARG A 202 36.47 0.27 -8.08
C ARG A 202 36.53 -0.11 -6.59
N GLU A 203 36.04 0.78 -5.71
CA GLU A 203 36.10 0.60 -4.25
C GLU A 203 34.87 -0.11 -3.69
N ASN A 204 33.86 -0.42 -4.52
CA ASN A 204 32.54 -0.93 -4.09
C ASN A 204 31.91 -0.05 -2.98
N LEU A 205 32.03 1.26 -3.12
CA LEU A 205 31.64 2.24 -2.11
C LEU A 205 30.88 3.40 -2.75
N TYR A 206 29.75 3.79 -2.17
CA TYR A 206 29.09 5.05 -2.45
C TYR A 206 29.05 5.92 -1.19
N TYR A 207 29.31 7.20 -1.32
CA TYR A 207 29.25 8.15 -0.21
C TYR A 207 28.46 9.41 -0.58
N ASP A 208 27.76 9.95 0.41
CA ASP A 208 27.03 11.20 0.30
C ASP A 208 26.95 11.90 1.66
N SER A 209 26.56 13.19 1.66
CA SER A 209 26.33 13.93 2.90
C SER A 209 25.21 13.32 3.71
N ILE A 210 25.39 13.22 5.03
CA ILE A 210 24.39 12.77 5.98
C ILE A 210 23.09 13.61 5.92
N ASP A 211 23.20 14.88 5.56
CA ASP A 211 22.07 15.83 5.47
C ASP A 211 21.08 15.47 4.35
N ARG A 212 21.51 14.67 3.36
CA ARG A 212 20.64 14.21 2.28
C ARG A 212 19.71 13.07 2.70
N GLY A 213 19.93 12.50 3.89
CA GLY A 213 19.21 11.37 4.40
C GLY A 213 19.46 10.09 3.59
N PHE A 214 19.32 8.98 4.24
CA PHE A 214 19.45 7.67 3.60
C PHE A 214 18.21 6.85 3.93
N ARG A 215 17.45 6.44 2.91
CA ARG A 215 16.36 5.49 3.08
C ARG A 215 16.90 4.08 2.86
N ALA A 216 16.44 3.13 3.66
CA ALA A 216 16.79 1.73 3.48
C ALA A 216 16.39 1.26 2.05
N HIS A 217 17.35 0.67 1.35
CA HIS A 217 17.17 0.05 0.04
C HIS A 217 18.22 -1.03 -0.13
N ARG A 218 17.87 -2.09 -0.82
CA ARG A 218 18.79 -3.22 -1.01
C ARG A 218 19.78 -2.99 -2.13
N TYR A 219 19.36 -2.32 -3.19
CA TYR A 219 20.21 -2.07 -4.35
C TYR A 219 20.47 -0.60 -4.57
N LEU A 220 21.69 -0.29 -5.00
CA LEU A 220 22.11 1.04 -5.41
C LEU A 220 22.46 1.03 -6.89
N GLY A 221 21.78 1.85 -7.68
CA GLY A 221 22.07 2.11 -9.08
C GLY A 221 22.91 3.37 -9.25
N LEU A 222 24.07 3.26 -9.87
CA LEU A 222 24.95 4.40 -10.18
C LEU A 222 24.60 4.95 -11.56
N TYR A 223 24.11 6.18 -11.59
CA TYR A 223 23.67 6.85 -12.81
C TYR A 223 24.77 7.75 -13.38
N LYS A 224 25.14 7.50 -14.63
CA LYS A 224 26.12 8.26 -15.42
C LYS A 224 25.69 8.19 -16.89
N ASN A 225 25.97 9.22 -17.68
CA ASN A 225 25.69 9.24 -19.13
C ASN A 225 24.23 8.89 -19.50
N LYS A 226 23.27 9.45 -18.76
CA LYS A 226 21.82 9.28 -18.98
C LYS A 226 21.26 7.86 -18.75
N SER A 227 22.00 6.99 -18.09
CA SER A 227 21.52 5.63 -17.75
C SER A 227 22.16 5.12 -16.46
N VAL A 228 21.58 4.06 -15.88
CA VAL A 228 22.20 3.32 -14.79
C VAL A 228 23.30 2.46 -15.40
N GLN A 229 24.55 2.72 -15.01
CA GLN A 229 25.75 2.05 -15.55
C GLN A 229 26.24 0.89 -14.68
N ALA A 230 25.92 0.92 -13.39
CA ALA A 230 26.27 -0.15 -12.44
C ALA A 230 25.17 -0.28 -11.39
N VAL A 231 24.97 -1.50 -10.90
CA VAL A 231 24.08 -1.82 -9.80
C VAL A 231 24.87 -2.63 -8.77
N GLY A 232 24.80 -2.23 -7.50
CA GLY A 232 25.40 -2.93 -6.38
C GLY A 232 24.36 -3.26 -5.31
N GLU A 233 24.55 -4.36 -4.60
CA GLU A 233 23.81 -4.67 -3.38
C GLU A 233 24.39 -3.90 -2.20
N VAL A 234 23.55 -3.28 -1.37
CA VAL A 234 23.96 -2.55 -0.18
C VAL A 234 24.13 -3.54 0.97
N ILE A 235 25.35 -3.88 1.31
CA ILE A 235 25.67 -4.84 2.39
C ILE A 235 25.84 -4.17 3.76
N ALA A 236 26.16 -2.87 3.77
CA ALA A 236 26.29 -2.10 5.01
C ALA A 236 26.13 -0.60 4.74
N ILE A 237 25.64 0.12 5.72
CA ILE A 237 25.58 1.58 5.76
C ILE A 237 26.45 2.04 6.92
N ILE A 238 27.44 2.89 6.62
CA ILE A 238 28.36 3.43 7.62
C ILE A 238 28.15 4.94 7.71
N THR A 239 27.75 5.43 8.87
CA THR A 239 27.67 6.87 9.14
C THR A 239 28.91 7.30 9.91
N GLY A 240 29.68 8.21 9.35
CA GLY A 240 30.82 8.85 9.98
C GLY A 240 30.48 10.27 10.43
N THR A 241 30.80 10.60 11.67
CA THR A 241 30.72 11.95 12.23
C THR A 241 32.05 12.34 12.86
N GLN A 242 32.40 13.62 12.81
CA GLN A 242 33.60 14.16 13.46
C GLN A 242 33.18 14.97 14.68
N ASP A 243 33.79 14.68 15.84
CA ASP A 243 33.57 15.48 17.04
C ASP A 243 34.31 16.84 16.98
N GLN A 244 34.12 17.67 17.98
CA GLN A 244 34.75 18.98 18.09
C GLN A 244 36.27 18.93 18.17
N ASN A 245 36.85 17.78 18.53
CA ASN A 245 38.28 17.55 18.63
C ASN A 245 38.88 16.91 17.38
N GLY A 246 38.06 16.70 16.33
CA GLY A 246 38.49 16.07 15.09
C GLY A 246 38.48 14.53 15.12
N THR A 247 37.96 13.91 16.18
CA THR A 247 37.87 12.45 16.29
C THR A 247 36.73 11.92 15.42
N LEU A 248 37.05 10.94 14.57
CA LEU A 248 36.03 10.29 13.73
C LEU A 248 35.29 9.21 14.55
N MET A 249 33.97 9.32 14.57
CA MET A 249 33.07 8.35 15.13
C MET A 249 32.30 7.66 14.00
N TYR A 250 32.15 6.34 14.09
CA TYR A 250 31.46 5.54 13.08
C TYR A 250 30.31 4.78 13.70
N ARG A 251 29.19 4.77 12.99
CA ARG A 251 28.07 3.87 13.25
C ARG A 251 27.84 3.04 12.01
N ALA A 252 27.88 1.72 12.14
CA ALA A 252 27.57 0.79 11.07
C ALA A 252 26.18 0.18 11.31
N GLU A 253 25.37 0.14 10.27
CA GLU A 253 24.10 -0.56 10.23
C GLU A 253 24.19 -1.60 9.12
N GLN A 254 23.72 -2.83 9.41
CA GLN A 254 23.63 -3.86 8.38
C GLN A 254 22.60 -3.45 7.34
N GLY A 255 22.95 -3.54 6.06
CA GLY A 255 22.00 -3.43 4.98
C GLY A 255 20.98 -4.58 5.09
N GLY A 256 19.70 -4.23 5.17
CA GLY A 256 18.60 -5.20 5.26
C GLY A 256 18.26 -5.82 3.91
#